data_5a4edc34200dcc5f39d8c34996c72d7d
#
_entry.id   5a4edc34200dcc5f39d8c34996c72d7d
#
_cell.length_a   1.000
_cell.length_b   1.000
_cell.length_c   1.000
_cell.angle_alpha   90.00
_cell.angle_beta   90.00
_cell.angle_gamma   90.00
#
_symmetry.space_group_name_H-M   'P 1'
#
loop_
_entity.id
_entity.type
_entity.pdbx_description
1 polymer ?
#
loop_
_entity_poly.entity_id
_entity_poly.type
_entity_poly.pdbx_seq_one_letter_code
_entity_poly.pdbx_strand_id
1 'polypeptide(L)'
;LTIDDKVRISMFAHAANGGIRIREDASTGVEGLFACGEVTGGMHGADRIGGLSTANGLVFGGRAGESAADYVGKTDSVPTKYHSFDLWEIPKREIIRKGMQATMTEAGMVVRDGKVLTNAAESMDVLMERCVQKPTTDPKATAASRRLWGQLHLAKGILQAELFRSESRGSHYRKDFPQRSASFERQIEICLRDGGL
;
A
#
# COMPACT_ATOMS: atom_id res chain seq x y z
N LEU A 1 34.85 11.12 -0.26
CA LEU A 1 34.84 9.91 0.57
C LEU A 1 36.13 9.16 0.29
N THR A 2 36.88 8.82 1.34
CA THR A 2 38.08 7.97 1.29
C THR A 2 37.73 6.56 1.79
N ILE A 3 38.66 5.60 1.63
CA ILE A 3 38.42 4.22 2.08
C ILE A 3 38.28 4.12 3.61
N ASP A 4 38.77 5.12 4.34
CA ASP A 4 38.75 5.17 5.80
C ASP A 4 37.50 5.88 6.37
N ASP A 5 36.68 6.46 5.50
CA ASP A 5 35.47 7.17 5.93
C ASP A 5 34.39 6.17 6.39
N LYS A 6 33.88 6.36 7.61
CA LYS A 6 32.78 5.56 8.15
C LYS A 6 31.46 6.03 7.57
N VAL A 7 30.85 5.22 6.71
CA VAL A 7 29.50 5.47 6.16
C VAL A 7 28.47 4.79 7.04
N ARG A 8 27.50 5.57 7.52
CA ARG A 8 26.32 5.00 8.22
C ARG A 8 25.37 4.42 7.20
N ILE A 9 25.02 3.17 7.36
CA ILE A 9 24.02 2.47 6.55
C ILE A 9 22.87 1.98 7.43
N SER A 10 21.67 1.91 6.87
CA SER A 10 20.51 1.30 7.51
C SER A 10 19.67 0.58 6.48
N MET A 11 18.89 -0.39 6.94
CA MET A 11 17.86 -1.01 6.09
C MET A 11 16.69 -0.05 5.94
N PHE A 12 16.09 -0.04 4.75
CA PHE A 12 14.86 0.69 4.46
C PHE A 12 14.04 -0.09 3.43
N ALA A 13 12.74 0.14 3.42
CA ALA A 13 11.85 -0.43 2.40
C ALA A 13 12.19 0.17 1.04
N HIS A 14 12.66 -0.66 0.11
CA HIS A 14 13.07 -0.23 -1.24
C HIS A 14 11.91 -0.30 -2.23
N ALA A 15 11.11 -1.35 -2.18
CA ALA A 15 10.01 -1.61 -3.09
C ALA A 15 8.89 -2.39 -2.38
N ALA A 16 7.67 -2.25 -2.88
CA ALA A 16 6.52 -3.05 -2.46
C ALA A 16 6.25 -4.16 -3.50
N ASN A 17 6.01 -5.39 -3.02
CA ASN A 17 5.61 -6.53 -3.87
C ASN A 17 4.10 -6.73 -3.91
N GLY A 18 3.35 -6.02 -3.08
CA GLY A 18 1.90 -5.94 -3.07
C GLY A 18 1.39 -4.65 -3.69
N GLY A 19 0.08 -4.55 -3.89
CA GLY A 19 -0.54 -3.36 -4.45
C GLY A 19 -1.96 -3.61 -4.93
N ILE A 20 -2.47 -2.74 -5.77
CA ILE A 20 -3.79 -2.85 -6.37
C ILE A 20 -3.85 -4.11 -7.23
N ARG A 21 -4.88 -4.94 -7.00
CA ARG A 21 -5.16 -6.08 -7.86
C ARG A 21 -5.62 -5.59 -9.23
N ILE A 22 -4.99 -6.10 -10.28
CA ILE A 22 -5.35 -5.83 -11.66
C ILE A 22 -5.67 -7.13 -12.41
N ARG A 23 -6.40 -7.01 -13.50
CA ARG A 23 -6.61 -8.06 -14.49
C ARG A 23 -5.54 -8.00 -15.59
N GLU A 24 -5.58 -8.91 -16.54
CA GLU A 24 -4.62 -9.00 -17.65
C GLU A 24 -4.62 -7.75 -18.54
N ASP A 25 -5.75 -7.07 -18.62
CA ASP A 25 -5.96 -5.80 -19.33
C ASP A 25 -5.59 -4.54 -18.49
N ALA A 26 -4.98 -4.74 -17.33
CA ALA A 26 -4.65 -3.72 -16.35
C ALA A 26 -5.87 -3.00 -15.72
N SER A 27 -7.10 -3.48 -15.94
CA SER A 27 -8.27 -2.96 -15.25
C SER A 27 -8.26 -3.35 -13.76
N THR A 28 -8.82 -2.49 -12.92
CA THR A 28 -9.04 -2.74 -11.49
C THR A 28 -10.44 -3.30 -11.25
N GLY A 29 -10.87 -3.43 -10.01
CA GLY A 29 -12.27 -3.73 -9.70
C GLY A 29 -13.22 -2.53 -9.83
N VAL A 30 -12.70 -1.35 -10.11
CA VAL A 30 -13.45 -0.09 -10.26
C VAL A 30 -13.55 0.25 -11.74
N GLU A 31 -14.77 0.50 -12.20
CA GLU A 31 -15.03 0.83 -13.60
C GLU A 31 -14.32 2.14 -14.00
N GLY A 32 -13.67 2.12 -15.16
CA GLY A 32 -12.90 3.26 -15.68
C GLY A 32 -11.57 3.52 -14.95
N LEU A 33 -11.19 2.68 -13.98
CA LEU A 33 -9.92 2.79 -13.27
C LEU A 33 -8.96 1.67 -13.69
N PHE A 34 -7.81 2.07 -14.23
CA PHE A 34 -6.71 1.19 -14.64
C PHE A 34 -5.49 1.48 -13.78
N ALA A 35 -4.62 0.48 -13.58
CA ALA A 35 -3.40 0.64 -12.81
C ALA A 35 -2.25 -0.18 -13.41
N CYS A 36 -1.02 0.36 -13.28
CA CYS A 36 0.20 -0.30 -13.75
C CYS A 36 1.41 0.11 -12.90
N GLY A 37 2.51 -0.63 -13.03
CA GLY A 37 3.76 -0.35 -12.33
C GLY A 37 3.76 -0.81 -10.87
N GLU A 38 4.60 -0.23 -10.03
CA GLU A 38 4.83 -0.66 -8.65
C GLU A 38 3.58 -0.57 -7.76
N VAL A 39 2.62 0.27 -8.09
CA VAL A 39 1.35 0.39 -7.35
C VAL A 39 0.48 -0.87 -7.47
N THR A 40 0.80 -1.77 -8.40
CA THR A 40 0.05 -3.00 -8.66
C THR A 40 0.70 -4.22 -8.01
N GLY A 41 -0.11 -5.17 -7.55
CA GLY A 41 0.33 -6.41 -6.94
C GLY A 41 -0.05 -7.66 -7.74
N GLY A 42 0.55 -8.78 -7.36
CA GLY A 42 0.17 -10.11 -7.85
C GLY A 42 1.05 -10.71 -8.94
N MET A 43 1.81 -9.92 -9.69
CA MET A 43 2.60 -10.41 -10.82
C MET A 43 4.02 -10.89 -10.44
N HIS A 44 4.48 -10.62 -9.24
CA HIS A 44 5.86 -10.93 -8.82
C HIS A 44 6.00 -12.17 -7.94
N GLY A 45 4.91 -12.87 -7.66
CA GLY A 45 4.92 -14.02 -6.75
C GLY A 45 5.35 -13.63 -5.33
N ALA A 46 6.20 -14.46 -4.72
CA ALA A 46 6.65 -14.28 -3.33
C ALA A 46 7.71 -13.19 -3.16
N ASP A 47 8.44 -12.87 -4.22
CA ASP A 47 9.44 -11.79 -4.22
C ASP A 47 9.79 -11.38 -5.65
N ARG A 48 10.14 -10.11 -5.82
CA ARG A 48 10.47 -9.54 -7.12
C ARG A 48 11.96 -9.68 -7.43
N ILE A 49 12.27 -10.26 -8.58
CA ILE A 49 13.64 -10.28 -9.12
C ILE A 49 14.01 -8.88 -9.61
N GLY A 50 15.27 -8.47 -9.41
CA GLY A 50 15.80 -7.20 -9.88
C GLY A 50 15.55 -6.98 -11.38
N GLY A 51 15.15 -5.76 -11.77
CA GLY A 51 14.82 -5.40 -13.14
C GLY A 51 13.36 -5.66 -13.56
N LEU A 52 12.65 -6.64 -12.96
CA LEU A 52 11.27 -6.96 -13.35
C LEU A 52 10.26 -5.83 -13.09
N SER A 53 10.55 -4.87 -12.21
CA SER A 53 9.69 -3.69 -12.03
C SER A 53 9.63 -2.82 -13.28
N THR A 54 10.75 -2.69 -13.99
CA THR A 54 10.80 -1.95 -15.28
C THR A 54 9.99 -2.67 -16.35
N ALA A 55 10.17 -3.99 -16.48
CA ALA A 55 9.38 -4.79 -17.42
C ALA A 55 7.88 -4.73 -17.11
N ASN A 56 7.49 -4.84 -15.82
CA ASN A 56 6.10 -4.65 -15.39
C ASN A 56 5.56 -3.28 -15.79
N GLY A 57 6.30 -2.20 -15.50
CA GLY A 57 5.91 -0.83 -15.84
C GLY A 57 5.70 -0.64 -17.33
N LEU A 58 6.57 -1.19 -18.18
CA LEU A 58 6.47 -1.10 -19.63
C LEU A 58 5.29 -1.91 -20.18
N VAL A 59 5.17 -3.18 -19.81
CA VAL A 59 4.13 -4.09 -20.34
C VAL A 59 2.75 -3.66 -19.89
N PHE A 60 2.54 -3.53 -18.58
CA PHE A 60 1.24 -3.16 -18.05
C PHE A 60 0.91 -1.68 -18.23
N GLY A 61 1.93 -0.81 -18.40
CA GLY A 61 1.72 0.59 -18.80
C GLY A 61 1.11 0.70 -20.19
N GLY A 62 1.63 -0.07 -21.16
CA GLY A 62 1.05 -0.17 -22.49
C GLY A 62 -0.39 -0.68 -22.45
N ARG A 63 -0.63 -1.83 -21.77
CA ARG A 63 -1.96 -2.41 -21.62
C ARG A 63 -2.96 -1.47 -20.96
N ALA A 64 -2.56 -0.79 -19.88
CA ALA A 64 -3.41 0.18 -19.19
C ALA A 64 -3.79 1.35 -20.11
N GLY A 65 -2.84 1.84 -20.91
CA GLY A 65 -3.09 2.90 -21.89
C GLY A 65 -4.07 2.48 -22.98
N GLU A 66 -3.88 1.30 -23.58
CA GLU A 66 -4.78 0.73 -24.59
C GLU A 66 -6.19 0.52 -24.03
N SER A 67 -6.30 -0.13 -22.87
CA SER A 67 -7.59 -0.40 -22.22
C SER A 67 -8.33 0.89 -21.81
N ALA A 68 -7.61 1.91 -21.35
CA ALA A 68 -8.19 3.20 -21.03
C ALA A 68 -8.69 3.93 -22.28
N ALA A 69 -7.95 3.88 -23.39
CA ALA A 69 -8.37 4.47 -24.66
C ALA A 69 -9.62 3.76 -25.21
N ASP A 70 -9.64 2.44 -25.15
CA ASP A 70 -10.80 1.63 -25.56
C ASP A 70 -12.05 1.90 -24.70
N TYR A 71 -11.85 2.10 -23.40
CA TYR A 71 -12.93 2.45 -22.48
C TYR A 71 -13.54 3.81 -22.84
N VAL A 72 -12.72 4.82 -23.04
CA VAL A 72 -13.16 6.17 -23.41
C VAL A 72 -13.87 6.14 -24.78
N GLY A 73 -13.37 5.38 -25.75
CA GLY A 73 -13.98 5.26 -27.07
C GLY A 73 -15.37 4.60 -27.08
N LYS A 74 -15.71 3.84 -26.03
CA LYS A 74 -17.02 3.17 -25.86
C LYS A 74 -17.98 3.93 -24.93
N THR A 75 -17.53 4.99 -24.29
CA THR A 75 -18.30 5.73 -23.30
C THR A 75 -18.82 7.03 -23.89
N ASP A 76 -20.15 7.12 -24.12
CA ASP A 76 -20.79 8.26 -24.79
C ASP A 76 -20.75 9.58 -24.00
N SER A 77 -20.41 9.54 -22.71
CA SER A 77 -20.25 10.76 -21.92
C SER A 77 -19.34 10.53 -20.71
N VAL A 78 -18.34 11.37 -20.56
CA VAL A 78 -17.65 11.52 -19.26
C VAL A 78 -18.55 12.40 -18.40
N PRO A 79 -18.99 11.92 -17.22
CA PRO A 79 -19.76 12.76 -16.32
C PRO A 79 -18.93 13.98 -15.93
N THR A 80 -19.28 15.15 -16.43
CA THR A 80 -18.63 16.43 -16.08
C THR A 80 -19.14 17.00 -14.74
N LYS A 81 -19.79 16.21 -13.91
CA LYS A 81 -20.18 16.63 -12.57
C LYS A 81 -18.94 16.67 -11.67
N TYR A 82 -18.36 17.85 -11.57
CA TYR A 82 -17.41 18.13 -10.50
C TYR A 82 -18.17 18.09 -9.18
N HIS A 83 -17.87 17.09 -8.36
CA HIS A 83 -18.35 17.07 -6.99
C HIS A 83 -17.58 18.12 -6.19
N SER A 84 -18.26 19.04 -5.54
CA SER A 84 -17.64 19.87 -4.51
C SER A 84 -17.24 18.95 -3.35
N PHE A 85 -15.98 18.97 -2.99
CA PHE A 85 -15.51 18.24 -1.82
C PHE A 85 -15.45 19.18 -0.62
N ASP A 86 -16.01 18.75 0.49
CA ASP A 86 -15.77 19.43 1.75
C ASP A 86 -14.28 19.42 2.05
N LEU A 87 -13.74 20.58 2.36
CA LEU A 87 -12.35 20.73 2.75
C LEU A 87 -12.23 20.46 4.25
N TRP A 88 -11.38 19.51 4.58
CA TRP A 88 -11.11 19.12 5.96
C TRP A 88 -9.64 18.83 6.16
N GLU A 89 -9.17 18.94 7.38
CA GLU A 89 -7.81 18.58 7.77
C GLU A 89 -7.79 17.72 9.01
N ILE A 90 -6.70 16.95 9.16
CA ILE A 90 -6.32 16.25 10.38
C ILE A 90 -5.27 17.10 11.08
N PRO A 91 -5.56 17.68 12.25
CA PRO A 91 -4.55 18.39 13.01
C PRO A 91 -3.39 17.49 13.44
N LYS A 92 -2.21 18.07 13.60
CA LYS A 92 -1.01 17.34 14.09
C LYS A 92 -0.60 16.14 13.22
N ARG A 93 -0.85 16.20 11.92
CA ARG A 93 -0.54 15.14 10.94
C ARG A 93 0.85 14.54 11.07
N GLU A 94 1.87 15.38 11.35
CA GLU A 94 3.26 14.91 11.47
C GLU A 94 3.48 13.98 12.65
N ILE A 95 2.79 14.19 13.75
CA ILE A 95 2.88 13.32 14.94
C ILE A 95 2.29 11.94 14.60
N ILE A 96 1.12 11.93 13.95
CA ILE A 96 0.44 10.70 13.54
C ILE A 96 1.30 9.95 12.51
N ARG A 97 1.84 10.66 11.50
CA ARG A 97 2.73 10.09 10.50
C ARG A 97 3.98 9.45 11.11
N LYS A 98 4.64 10.14 12.03
CA LYS A 98 5.81 9.59 12.72
C LYS A 98 5.47 8.37 13.55
N GLY A 99 4.32 8.35 14.22
CA GLY A 99 3.81 7.17 14.92
C GLY A 99 3.63 5.99 13.96
N MET A 100 2.92 6.18 12.85
CA MET A 100 2.75 5.17 11.81
C MET A 100 4.11 4.64 11.29
N GLN A 101 5.04 5.54 10.96
CA GLN A 101 6.37 5.16 10.46
C GLN A 101 7.16 4.34 11.49
N ALA A 102 7.14 4.73 12.76
CA ALA A 102 7.80 4.00 13.84
C ALA A 102 7.22 2.59 13.98
N THR A 103 5.89 2.46 14.03
CA THR A 103 5.19 1.18 14.12
C THR A 103 5.52 0.26 12.93
N MET A 104 5.49 0.80 11.70
CA MET A 104 5.84 0.01 10.51
C MET A 104 7.32 -0.40 10.47
N THR A 105 8.22 0.46 10.95
CA THR A 105 9.64 0.14 11.04
C THR A 105 9.91 -0.98 12.05
N GLU A 106 9.20 -0.97 13.16
CA GLU A 106 9.36 -2.00 14.20
C GLU A 106 8.76 -3.35 13.79
N ALA A 107 7.55 -3.35 13.25
CA ALA A 107 6.76 -4.56 13.04
C ALA A 107 6.80 -5.12 11.61
N GLY A 108 6.76 -4.24 10.59
CA GLY A 108 6.59 -4.61 9.19
C GLY A 108 7.89 -4.81 8.41
N MET A 109 9.06 -4.65 9.04
CA MET A 109 10.36 -4.81 8.36
C MET A 109 10.73 -6.29 8.20
N VAL A 110 12.01 -6.58 8.00
CA VAL A 110 12.54 -7.87 7.51
C VAL A 110 12.14 -9.07 8.38
N VAL A 111 12.22 -8.96 9.70
CA VAL A 111 11.91 -10.06 10.63
C VAL A 111 10.63 -9.73 11.38
N ARG A 112 9.62 -10.52 11.15
CA ARG A 112 8.27 -10.32 11.70
C ARG A 112 7.96 -11.36 12.76
N ASP A 113 7.12 -10.98 13.72
CA ASP A 113 6.63 -11.82 14.80
C ASP A 113 5.14 -11.55 15.03
N GLY A 114 4.34 -12.59 15.21
CA GLY A 114 2.89 -12.46 15.30
C GLY A 114 2.41 -11.56 16.43
N LYS A 115 3.06 -11.62 17.59
CA LYS A 115 2.72 -10.75 18.73
C LYS A 115 3.04 -9.28 18.43
N VAL A 116 4.19 -9.02 17.82
CA VAL A 116 4.60 -7.65 17.44
C VAL A 116 3.65 -7.10 16.37
N LEU A 117 3.28 -7.92 15.36
CA LEU A 117 2.33 -7.53 14.32
C LEU A 117 0.93 -7.23 14.88
N THR A 118 0.45 -8.01 15.86
CA THR A 118 -0.85 -7.77 16.52
C THR A 118 -0.83 -6.42 17.24
N ASN A 119 0.16 -6.17 18.07
CA ASN A 119 0.31 -4.89 18.77
C ASN A 119 0.43 -3.71 17.81
N ALA A 120 1.10 -3.91 16.67
CA ALA A 120 1.25 -2.89 15.64
C ALA A 120 -0.09 -2.58 14.94
N ALA A 121 -0.90 -3.60 14.66
CA ALA A 121 -2.23 -3.40 14.08
C ALA A 121 -3.15 -2.63 15.03
N GLU A 122 -3.15 -2.95 16.32
CA GLU A 122 -3.86 -2.20 17.36
C GLU A 122 -3.36 -0.74 17.47
N SER A 123 -2.04 -0.54 17.37
CA SER A 123 -1.45 0.80 17.35
C SER A 123 -1.92 1.62 16.15
N MET A 124 -2.12 1.00 14.98
CA MET A 124 -2.70 1.68 13.82
C MET A 124 -4.14 2.13 14.08
N ASP A 125 -4.95 1.31 14.74
CA ASP A 125 -6.33 1.68 15.10
C ASP A 125 -6.33 2.92 16.00
N VAL A 126 -5.48 2.95 17.02
CA VAL A 126 -5.32 4.14 17.90
C VAL A 126 -4.88 5.38 17.11
N LEU A 127 -3.98 5.24 16.14
CA LEU A 127 -3.56 6.36 15.29
C LEU A 127 -4.69 6.83 14.37
N MET A 128 -5.50 5.92 13.85
CA MET A 128 -6.67 6.24 13.01
C MET A 128 -7.76 6.95 13.82
N GLU A 129 -8.03 6.56 15.05
CA GLU A 129 -8.95 7.24 15.96
C GLU A 129 -8.53 8.68 16.25
N ARG A 130 -7.22 8.96 16.27
CA ARG A 130 -6.69 10.32 16.44
C ARG A 130 -6.87 11.21 15.20
N CYS A 131 -7.27 10.64 14.08
CA CYS A 131 -7.51 11.39 12.83
C CYS A 131 -8.85 12.11 12.83
N VAL A 132 -9.10 12.94 13.83
CA VAL A 132 -10.31 13.76 13.90
C VAL A 132 -10.27 14.82 12.81
N GLN A 133 -11.26 14.78 11.91
CA GLN A 133 -11.40 15.74 10.82
C GLN A 133 -11.92 17.06 11.34
N LYS A 134 -11.31 18.16 10.89
CA LYS A 134 -11.76 19.52 11.17
C LYS A 134 -11.96 20.27 9.85
N PRO A 135 -12.98 21.12 9.72
CA PRO A 135 -13.15 21.97 8.55
C PRO A 135 -11.91 22.85 8.32
N THR A 136 -11.56 23.05 7.07
CA THR A 136 -10.49 23.97 6.66
C THR A 136 -10.86 24.67 5.36
N THR A 137 -10.19 25.78 5.07
CA THR A 137 -10.28 26.47 3.77
C THR A 137 -9.03 26.21 2.90
N ASP A 138 -8.05 25.44 3.42
CA ASP A 138 -6.81 25.14 2.71
C ASP A 138 -6.88 23.81 1.96
N PRO A 139 -6.93 23.82 0.61
CA PRO A 139 -6.90 22.59 -0.19
C PRO A 139 -5.63 21.75 0.00
N LYS A 140 -4.47 22.37 0.30
CA LYS A 140 -3.22 21.65 0.55
C LYS A 140 -3.28 20.87 1.86
N ALA A 141 -3.91 21.46 2.88
CA ALA A 141 -4.15 20.78 4.15
C ALA A 141 -5.07 19.55 3.95
N THR A 142 -6.11 19.70 3.14
CA THR A 142 -7.02 18.59 2.77
C THR A 142 -6.26 17.49 2.02
N ALA A 143 -5.48 17.83 1.01
CA ALA A 143 -4.71 16.85 0.24
C ALA A 143 -3.70 16.09 1.12
N ALA A 144 -3.01 16.78 2.03
CA ALA A 144 -2.07 16.17 2.98
C ALA A 144 -2.79 15.25 3.98
N SER A 145 -3.98 15.62 4.42
CA SER A 145 -4.81 14.83 5.34
C SER A 145 -5.35 13.57 4.68
N ARG A 146 -5.86 13.67 3.45
CA ARG A 146 -6.31 12.52 2.66
C ARG A 146 -5.17 11.54 2.38
N ARG A 147 -3.98 12.06 2.10
CA ARG A 147 -2.78 11.23 1.92
C ARG A 147 -2.43 10.46 3.19
N LEU A 148 -2.39 11.12 4.35
CA LEU A 148 -2.13 10.46 5.63
C LEU A 148 -3.19 9.39 5.93
N TRP A 149 -4.46 9.71 5.71
CA TRP A 149 -5.56 8.77 5.91
C TRP A 149 -5.40 7.50 5.06
N GLY A 150 -5.10 7.67 3.77
CA GLY A 150 -4.81 6.54 2.88
C GLY A 150 -3.58 5.74 3.30
N GLN A 151 -2.51 6.41 3.77
CA GLN A 151 -1.31 5.73 4.26
C GLN A 151 -1.58 4.89 5.51
N LEU A 152 -2.42 5.35 6.44
CA LEU A 152 -2.80 4.58 7.64
C LEU A 152 -3.59 3.32 7.27
N HIS A 153 -4.56 3.43 6.35
CA HIS A 153 -5.31 2.26 5.86
C HIS A 153 -4.39 1.25 5.17
N LEU A 154 -3.48 1.73 4.32
CA LEU A 154 -2.51 0.85 3.66
C LEU A 154 -1.59 0.17 4.67
N ALA A 155 -1.07 0.91 5.65
CA ALA A 155 -0.21 0.37 6.70
C ALA A 155 -0.94 -0.70 7.52
N LYS A 156 -2.19 -0.45 7.93
CA LYS A 156 -3.02 -1.43 8.62
C LYS A 156 -3.25 -2.68 7.76
N GLY A 157 -3.59 -2.51 6.48
CA GLY A 157 -3.78 -3.62 5.55
C GLY A 157 -2.51 -4.47 5.38
N ILE A 158 -1.34 -3.84 5.28
CA ILE A 158 -0.04 -4.55 5.21
C ILE A 158 0.16 -5.38 6.47
N LEU A 159 0.02 -4.81 7.67
CA LEU A 159 0.19 -5.52 8.94
C LEU A 159 -0.80 -6.69 9.07
N GLN A 160 -2.05 -6.52 8.65
CA GLN A 160 -3.04 -7.60 8.66
C GLN A 160 -2.69 -8.72 7.68
N ALA A 161 -2.20 -8.40 6.47
CA ALA A 161 -1.74 -9.40 5.51
C ALA A 161 -0.54 -10.17 6.05
N GLU A 162 0.42 -9.48 6.67
CA GLU A 162 1.61 -10.07 7.26
C GLU A 162 1.26 -10.96 8.47
N LEU A 163 0.30 -10.55 9.29
CA LEU A 163 -0.20 -11.32 10.41
C LEU A 163 -0.95 -12.58 9.95
N PHE A 164 -1.81 -12.44 8.95
CA PHE A 164 -2.59 -13.54 8.40
C PHE A 164 -1.71 -14.61 7.76
N ARG A 165 -0.63 -14.23 7.06
CA ARG A 165 0.30 -15.16 6.43
C ARG A 165 1.20 -15.84 7.46
N SER A 166 0.75 -16.99 7.96
CA SER A 166 1.46 -17.79 8.97
C SER A 166 2.48 -18.74 8.34
N GLU A 167 3.40 -18.19 7.56
CA GLU A 167 4.52 -18.90 6.91
C GLU A 167 5.68 -17.92 6.65
N SER A 168 6.83 -18.43 6.18
CA SER A 168 7.93 -17.64 5.61
C SER A 168 8.12 -17.98 4.13
N ARG A 169 8.07 -16.93 3.24
CA ARG A 169 8.17 -17.11 1.78
C ARG A 169 8.69 -15.85 1.12
N GLY A 170 9.71 -15.96 0.28
CA GLY A 170 10.32 -14.80 -0.38
C GLY A 170 10.82 -13.77 0.62
N SER A 171 10.43 -12.51 0.45
CA SER A 171 10.76 -11.42 1.37
C SER A 171 9.91 -11.40 2.65
N HIS A 172 8.89 -12.25 2.76
CA HIS A 172 8.10 -12.39 3.98
C HIS A 172 8.71 -13.43 4.91
N TYR A 173 9.34 -12.97 6.00
CA TYR A 173 9.91 -13.84 7.01
C TYR A 173 9.21 -13.68 8.36
N ARG A 174 8.64 -14.77 8.86
CA ARG A 174 7.97 -14.87 10.17
C ARG A 174 8.84 -15.69 11.11
N LYS A 175 9.33 -15.06 12.18
CA LYS A 175 10.12 -15.74 13.20
C LYS A 175 9.36 -16.90 13.88
N ASP A 176 8.05 -16.70 14.08
CA ASP A 176 7.14 -17.68 14.70
C ASP A 176 6.63 -18.74 13.70
N PHE A 177 6.76 -18.51 12.38
CA PHE A 177 6.43 -19.46 11.32
C PHE A 177 7.53 -19.52 10.25
N PRO A 178 8.72 -20.08 10.57
CA PRO A 178 9.89 -19.99 9.68
C PRO A 178 9.81 -20.88 8.43
N GLN A 179 8.83 -21.79 8.36
CA GLN A 179 8.67 -22.72 7.24
C GLN A 179 7.62 -22.23 6.25
N ARG A 180 7.73 -22.71 5.00
CA ARG A 180 6.70 -22.52 3.97
C ARG A 180 5.48 -23.40 4.26
N SER A 181 4.31 -22.92 3.86
CA SER A 181 3.06 -23.68 3.93
C SER A 181 2.37 -23.71 2.57
N ALA A 182 1.98 -24.91 2.11
CA ALA A 182 1.24 -25.09 0.86
C ALA A 182 -0.13 -24.35 0.87
N SER A 183 -0.74 -24.19 2.05
CA SER A 183 -2.01 -23.46 2.17
C SER A 183 -1.90 -21.98 1.79
N PHE A 184 -0.68 -21.42 1.80
CA PHE A 184 -0.38 -20.03 1.43
C PHE A 184 0.26 -19.89 0.05
N GLU A 185 0.24 -20.91 -0.80
CA GLU A 185 0.64 -20.79 -2.23
C GLU A 185 -0.40 -20.00 -3.04
N ARG A 186 -0.79 -18.86 -2.53
CA ARG A 186 -1.79 -17.95 -3.11
C ARG A 186 -1.57 -16.53 -2.64
N GLN A 187 -2.18 -15.60 -3.37
CA GLN A 187 -2.24 -14.20 -2.96
C GLN A 187 -3.20 -14.02 -1.79
N ILE A 188 -2.92 -13.02 -0.95
CA ILE A 188 -3.83 -12.52 0.08
C ILE A 188 -4.42 -11.22 -0.46
N GLU A 189 -5.73 -11.13 -0.46
CA GLU A 189 -6.46 -9.92 -0.86
C GLU A 189 -7.12 -9.32 0.39
N ILE A 190 -6.95 -8.02 0.54
CA ILE A 190 -7.59 -7.25 1.61
C ILE A 190 -8.56 -6.28 0.94
N CYS A 191 -9.80 -6.32 1.39
CA CYS A 191 -10.87 -5.45 0.91
C CYS A 191 -11.45 -4.66 2.07
N LEU A 192 -11.69 -3.37 1.85
CA LEU A 192 -12.55 -2.58 2.73
C LEU A 192 -14.00 -3.04 2.56
N ARG A 193 -14.66 -3.41 3.65
CA ARG A 193 -16.11 -3.67 3.68
C ARG A 193 -16.75 -2.77 4.71
N ASP A 194 -17.80 -2.04 4.33
CA ASP A 194 -18.70 -1.29 5.20
C ASP A 194 -18.03 -0.51 6.35
N GLY A 195 -16.99 0.25 6.02
CA GLY A 195 -16.34 1.18 6.96
C GLY A 195 -15.17 0.61 7.75
N GLY A 196 -14.71 -0.61 7.48
CA GLY A 196 -13.53 -1.19 8.11
C GLY A 196 -12.71 -2.09 7.18
N LEU A 197 -11.41 -2.24 7.50
CA LEU A 197 -10.53 -3.29 6.96
C LEU A 197 -10.80 -4.58 7.69
#